data_21f86bf86253503f85ceec1c743de228
#
_entry.id   21f86bf86253503f85ceec1c743de228
#
_cell.length_a   1.000
_cell.length_b   1.000
_cell.length_c   1.000
_cell.angle_alpha   90.00
_cell.angle_beta   90.00
_cell.angle_gamma   90.00
#
_symmetry.space_group_name_H-M   'P 1'
#
loop_
_entity.id
_entity.type
_entity.pdbx_description
1 polymer ?
#
loop_
_entity_poly.entity_id
_entity_poly.type
_entity_poly.pdbx_seq_one_letter_code
_entity_poly.pdbx_strand_id
1 'polypeptide(L)'
;MTTPQIIAHRGASYLAPENTLVAFRKAMEIGADGVEMDVQKTYDNELVIHHDYMVDMHTDISGQIYDLTMGELKALDFGSWKDAIYANERIATLQEALELCAGMEGTQVQLELKSPWRTTPTLCPGCWMRSAPPGSPIGSPSSPSTTPSCGRQSS
;
A
#
# COMPACT_ATOMS: atom_id res chain seq x y z
N MET A 1 6.53 8.18 37.86
CA MET A 1 5.52 7.36 37.14
C MET A 1 5.51 7.91 35.73
N THR A 2 5.72 7.09 34.72
CA THR A 2 5.63 7.52 33.31
C THR A 2 4.15 7.61 32.94
N THR A 3 3.74 8.73 32.36
CA THR A 3 2.38 8.90 31.83
C THR A 3 2.21 7.96 30.62
N PRO A 4 1.09 7.21 30.50
CA PRO A 4 0.80 6.45 29.29
C PRO A 4 0.73 7.36 28.09
N GLN A 5 1.27 6.87 26.96
CA GLN A 5 1.23 7.61 25.69
C GLN A 5 0.06 7.11 24.84
N ILE A 6 -0.59 8.02 24.14
CA ILE A 6 -1.72 7.75 23.25
C ILE A 6 -1.21 7.79 21.81
N ILE A 7 -1.15 6.64 21.17
CA ILE A 7 -0.79 6.50 19.75
C ILE A 7 -2.06 6.27 18.94
N ALA A 8 -2.31 7.16 17.98
CA ALA A 8 -3.49 7.08 17.12
C ALA A 8 -3.25 6.04 16.00
N HIS A 9 -3.93 4.90 16.09
CA HIS A 9 -3.85 3.79 15.13
C HIS A 9 -4.40 4.22 13.78
N ARG A 10 -3.54 4.28 12.75
CA ARG A 10 -3.81 4.79 11.40
C ARG A 10 -4.27 6.25 11.39
N GLY A 11 -3.79 7.05 12.39
CA GLY A 11 -4.28 8.38 12.64
C GLY A 11 -5.62 8.42 13.36
N ALA A 12 -6.35 9.54 13.28
CA ALA A 12 -7.71 9.67 13.84
C ALA A 12 -8.73 8.93 12.96
N SER A 13 -8.57 7.62 12.76
CA SER A 13 -9.29 6.77 11.80
C SER A 13 -10.80 6.71 12.02
N TYR A 14 -11.29 7.02 13.22
CA TYR A 14 -12.72 7.19 13.47
C TYR A 14 -13.28 8.46 12.84
N LEU A 15 -12.50 9.56 12.83
CA LEU A 15 -12.94 10.91 12.42
C LEU A 15 -12.57 11.24 10.97
N ALA A 16 -11.55 10.59 10.41
CA ALA A 16 -11.03 10.86 9.07
C ALA A 16 -10.65 9.53 8.37
N PRO A 17 -10.47 9.53 7.03
CA PRO A 17 -10.04 8.31 6.34
C PRO A 17 -8.67 7.86 6.87
N GLU A 18 -8.60 6.59 7.28
CA GLU A 18 -7.39 6.01 7.88
C GLU A 18 -6.18 6.09 6.94
N ASN A 19 -4.98 6.14 7.54
CA ASN A 19 -3.73 6.16 6.79
C ASN A 19 -3.60 7.31 5.77
N THR A 20 -4.24 8.45 6.04
CA THR A 20 -4.13 9.68 5.25
C THR A 20 -3.49 10.82 6.04
N LEU A 21 -2.97 11.82 5.31
CA LEU A 21 -2.37 12.99 5.95
C LEU A 21 -3.38 13.76 6.81
N VAL A 22 -4.65 13.80 6.39
CA VAL A 22 -5.71 14.46 7.18
C VAL A 22 -5.99 13.70 8.48
N ALA A 23 -5.95 12.36 8.47
CA ALA A 23 -6.13 11.56 9.69
C ALA A 23 -4.98 11.75 10.68
N PHE A 24 -3.75 11.84 10.21
CA PHE A 24 -2.57 12.09 11.06
C PHE A 24 -2.62 13.49 11.67
N ARG A 25 -2.91 14.53 10.87
CA ARG A 25 -3.08 15.89 11.37
C ARG A 25 -4.16 15.96 12.44
N LYS A 26 -5.31 15.35 12.18
CA LYS A 26 -6.43 15.35 13.11
C LYS A 26 -6.11 14.61 14.41
N ALA A 27 -5.34 13.53 14.37
CA ALA A 27 -4.87 12.83 15.56
C ALA A 27 -4.07 13.74 16.48
N MET A 28 -3.17 14.52 15.92
CA MET A 28 -2.34 15.46 16.68
C MET A 28 -3.16 16.65 17.19
N GLU A 29 -4.10 17.18 16.40
CA GLU A 29 -5.02 18.27 16.80
C GLU A 29 -5.86 17.89 18.02
N ILE A 30 -6.27 16.62 18.16
CA ILE A 30 -7.06 16.15 19.32
C ILE A 30 -6.20 15.67 20.48
N GLY A 31 -4.85 15.79 20.40
CA GLY A 31 -3.92 15.58 21.50
C GLY A 31 -3.37 14.16 21.62
N ALA A 32 -3.27 13.41 20.52
CA ALA A 32 -2.50 12.17 20.51
C ALA A 32 -0.99 12.48 20.68
N ASP A 33 -0.26 11.63 21.38
CA ASP A 33 1.20 11.74 21.54
C ASP A 33 1.96 11.24 20.29
N GLY A 34 1.26 10.53 19.40
CA GLY A 34 1.84 10.02 18.17
C GLY A 34 0.82 9.37 17.27
N VAL A 35 1.30 8.91 16.12
CA VAL A 35 0.51 8.18 15.13
C VAL A 35 1.18 6.86 14.80
N GLU A 36 0.36 5.88 14.51
CA GLU A 36 0.78 4.63 13.88
C GLU A 36 0.36 4.68 12.42
N MET A 37 1.16 4.09 11.53
CA MET A 37 0.90 4.05 10.10
C MET A 37 1.44 2.77 9.45
N ASP A 38 0.67 2.26 8.48
CA ASP A 38 0.97 1.04 7.73
C ASP A 38 1.74 1.36 6.47
N VAL A 39 2.95 0.81 6.31
CA VAL A 39 3.83 1.08 5.17
C VAL A 39 3.83 -0.11 4.21
N GLN A 40 3.55 0.16 2.95
CA GLN A 40 3.63 -0.80 1.85
C GLN A 40 4.52 -0.28 0.71
N LYS A 41 4.88 -1.18 -0.19
CA LYS A 41 5.68 -0.85 -1.36
C LYS A 41 4.86 -0.99 -2.64
N THR A 42 4.96 0.01 -3.52
CA THR A 42 4.32 0.04 -4.84
C THR A 42 5.09 -0.78 -5.88
N TYR A 43 4.53 -0.90 -7.10
CA TYR A 43 5.18 -1.55 -8.24
C TYR A 43 6.53 -0.90 -8.59
N ASP A 44 6.60 0.43 -8.59
CA ASP A 44 7.79 1.23 -8.89
C ASP A 44 8.71 1.47 -7.67
N ASN A 45 8.51 0.69 -6.60
CA ASN A 45 9.31 0.67 -5.36
C ASN A 45 9.21 1.91 -4.48
N GLU A 46 8.20 2.73 -4.66
CA GLU A 46 7.88 3.81 -3.74
C GLU A 46 7.22 3.29 -2.46
N LEU A 47 7.36 4.01 -1.35
CA LEU A 47 6.75 3.65 -0.07
C LEU A 47 5.49 4.48 0.15
N VAL A 48 4.36 3.80 0.32
CA VAL A 48 3.03 4.39 0.56
C VAL A 48 2.46 3.97 1.91
N ILE A 49 1.54 4.79 2.41
CA ILE A 49 0.84 4.53 3.66
C ILE A 49 -0.55 3.96 3.32
N HIS A 50 -0.74 2.66 3.57
CA HIS A 50 -2.02 1.97 3.39
C HIS A 50 -2.03 0.63 4.13
N HIS A 51 -3.17 0.26 4.73
CA HIS A 51 -3.28 -0.97 5.51
C HIS A 51 -3.47 -2.21 4.63
N ASP A 52 -4.53 -2.20 3.80
CA ASP A 52 -4.92 -3.37 3.03
C ASP A 52 -3.99 -3.59 1.83
N TYR A 53 -3.80 -4.84 1.41
CA TYR A 53 -3.05 -5.13 0.20
C TYR A 53 -3.81 -4.75 -1.08
N MET A 54 -5.15 -4.65 -0.97
CA MET A 54 -6.07 -4.25 -2.04
C MET A 54 -6.54 -2.82 -1.82
N VAL A 55 -6.79 -2.08 -2.90
CA VAL A 55 -7.34 -0.71 -2.84
C VAL A 55 -8.86 -0.66 -2.81
N ASP A 56 -9.53 -1.79 -3.01
CA ASP A 56 -10.98 -1.95 -3.21
C ASP A 56 -11.84 -1.38 -2.09
N MET A 57 -11.34 -1.47 -0.85
CA MET A 57 -12.09 -1.00 0.33
C MET A 57 -12.15 0.53 0.43
N HIS A 58 -11.24 1.22 -0.24
CA HIS A 58 -11.05 2.67 -0.07
C HIS A 58 -11.12 3.46 -1.38
N THR A 59 -11.26 2.76 -2.52
CA THR A 59 -11.36 3.39 -3.85
C THR A 59 -12.42 2.71 -4.71
N ASP A 60 -12.70 3.27 -5.87
CA ASP A 60 -13.67 2.78 -6.85
C ASP A 60 -13.09 1.74 -7.84
N ILE A 61 -11.80 1.39 -7.69
CA ILE A 61 -11.14 0.38 -8.51
C ILE A 61 -10.72 -0.83 -7.69
N SER A 62 -10.42 -1.94 -8.37
CA SER A 62 -9.83 -3.15 -7.78
C SER A 62 -8.39 -3.30 -8.21
N GLY A 63 -7.50 -3.59 -7.25
CA GLY A 63 -6.08 -3.80 -7.52
C GLY A 63 -5.25 -3.93 -6.26
N GLN A 64 -4.06 -4.48 -6.40
CA GLN A 64 -3.13 -4.60 -5.28
C GLN A 64 -2.14 -3.44 -5.29
N ILE A 65 -1.80 -2.92 -4.10
CA ILE A 65 -0.84 -1.80 -3.95
C ILE A 65 0.47 -2.09 -4.69
N TYR A 66 1.01 -3.29 -4.57
CA TYR A 66 2.30 -3.65 -5.17
C TYR A 66 2.25 -3.89 -6.70
N ASP A 67 1.07 -3.95 -7.30
CA ASP A 67 0.88 -4.06 -8.75
C ASP A 67 0.64 -2.69 -9.42
N LEU A 68 0.43 -1.64 -8.62
CA LEU A 68 0.17 -0.28 -9.06
C LEU A 68 1.40 0.62 -8.83
N THR A 69 1.65 1.52 -9.77
CA THR A 69 2.66 2.57 -9.62
C THR A 69 2.18 3.69 -8.69
N MET A 70 3.10 4.45 -8.12
CA MET A 70 2.77 5.63 -7.34
C MET A 70 1.88 6.61 -8.12
N GLY A 71 2.14 6.80 -9.42
CA GLY A 71 1.35 7.69 -10.28
C GLY A 71 -0.11 7.23 -10.40
N GLU A 72 -0.35 5.92 -10.57
CA GLU A 72 -1.70 5.33 -10.62
C GLU A 72 -2.40 5.47 -9.28
N LEU A 73 -1.72 5.17 -8.17
CA LEU A 73 -2.28 5.31 -6.82
C LEU A 73 -2.63 6.76 -6.47
N LYS A 74 -1.80 7.72 -6.83
CA LYS A 74 -2.05 9.17 -6.61
C LYS A 74 -3.22 9.71 -7.44
N ALA A 75 -3.65 9.03 -8.49
CA ALA A 75 -4.84 9.40 -9.26
C ALA A 75 -6.15 9.03 -8.58
N LEU A 76 -6.13 8.06 -7.64
CA LEU A 76 -7.32 7.54 -6.96
C LEU A 76 -7.76 8.44 -5.80
N ASP A 77 -9.05 8.38 -5.47
CA ASP A 77 -9.64 9.02 -4.29
C ASP A 77 -9.65 8.03 -3.11
N PHE A 78 -8.88 8.34 -2.08
CA PHE A 78 -8.78 7.54 -0.85
C PHE A 78 -9.59 8.14 0.33
N GLY A 79 -10.43 9.13 0.06
CA GLY A 79 -11.18 9.83 1.12
C GLY A 79 -12.69 9.69 1.05
N SER A 80 -13.28 9.70 -0.13
CA SER A 80 -14.74 9.72 -0.32
C SER A 80 -15.47 8.52 0.29
N TRP A 81 -14.80 7.38 0.45
CA TRP A 81 -15.36 6.20 1.11
C TRP A 81 -15.74 6.47 2.58
N LYS A 82 -15.02 7.38 3.23
CA LYS A 82 -15.23 7.74 4.63
C LYS A 82 -16.35 8.78 4.78
N ASP A 83 -16.23 9.85 4.03
CA ASP A 83 -17.21 10.95 3.96
C ASP A 83 -16.91 11.84 2.75
N ALA A 84 -17.94 12.43 2.14
CA ALA A 84 -17.81 13.33 0.99
C ALA A 84 -16.93 14.56 1.27
N ILE A 85 -16.78 14.98 2.52
CA ILE A 85 -15.89 16.11 2.89
C ILE A 85 -14.41 15.78 2.65
N TYR A 86 -14.06 14.51 2.54
CA TYR A 86 -12.71 14.02 2.26
C TYR A 86 -12.51 13.66 0.79
N ALA A 87 -13.45 14.04 -0.07
CA ALA A 87 -13.31 13.79 -1.50
C ALA A 87 -11.98 14.35 -2.04
N ASN A 88 -11.32 13.57 -2.89
CA ASN A 88 -10.00 13.86 -3.45
C ASN A 88 -8.81 13.77 -2.45
N GLU A 89 -9.00 13.22 -1.25
CA GLU A 89 -7.85 12.82 -0.43
C GLU A 89 -7.04 11.76 -1.19
N ARG A 90 -5.71 11.89 -1.16
CA ARG A 90 -4.81 11.01 -1.91
C ARG A 90 -4.03 10.11 -0.97
N ILE A 91 -3.64 8.93 -1.48
CA ILE A 91 -2.71 8.07 -0.74
C ILE A 91 -1.45 8.86 -0.39
N ALA A 92 -1.00 8.75 0.86
CA ALA A 92 0.21 9.40 1.33
C ALA A 92 1.45 8.54 1.00
N THR A 93 2.54 9.18 0.59
CA THR A 93 3.85 8.56 0.64
C THR A 93 4.36 8.52 2.09
N LEU A 94 5.27 7.60 2.39
CA LEU A 94 5.96 7.60 3.68
C LEU A 94 6.67 8.93 3.93
N GLN A 95 7.29 9.51 2.91
CA GLN A 95 7.98 10.78 3.03
C GLN A 95 7.01 11.91 3.42
N GLU A 96 5.89 12.06 2.72
CA GLU A 96 4.87 13.09 3.03
C GLU A 96 4.34 12.94 4.47
N ALA A 97 4.11 11.70 4.92
CA ALA A 97 3.63 11.44 6.28
C ALA A 97 4.69 11.79 7.35
N LEU A 98 5.95 11.43 7.11
CA LEU A 98 7.05 11.76 8.01
C LEU A 98 7.33 13.27 8.06
N GLU A 99 7.27 13.97 6.92
CA GLU A 99 7.41 15.43 6.86
C GLU A 99 6.29 16.13 7.65
N LEU A 100 5.04 15.64 7.51
CA LEU A 100 3.92 16.15 8.31
C LEU A 100 4.20 15.98 9.82
N CYS A 101 4.60 14.78 10.24
CA CYS A 101 4.88 14.50 11.65
C CYS A 101 6.09 15.29 12.19
N ALA A 102 7.13 15.47 11.39
CA ALA A 102 8.30 16.27 11.77
C ALA A 102 7.96 17.76 11.99
N GLY A 103 6.95 18.27 11.31
CA GLY A 103 6.42 19.62 11.53
C GLY A 103 5.61 19.78 12.83
N MET A 104 5.32 18.70 13.55
CA MET A 104 4.54 18.67 14.79
C MET A 104 5.44 18.25 15.96
N GLU A 105 5.81 19.21 16.80
CA GLU A 105 6.79 19.02 17.88
C GLU A 105 6.38 17.89 18.84
N GLY A 106 7.31 16.99 19.13
CA GLY A 106 7.09 15.87 20.09
C GLY A 106 6.31 14.69 19.56
N THR A 107 5.88 14.70 18.29
CA THR A 107 5.10 13.60 17.69
C THR A 107 5.91 12.30 17.60
N GLN A 108 5.38 11.22 18.15
CA GLN A 108 5.94 9.89 17.95
C GLN A 108 5.34 9.26 16.68
N VAL A 109 6.18 8.53 15.95
CA VAL A 109 5.74 7.77 14.76
C VAL A 109 6.04 6.29 14.96
N GLN A 110 5.01 5.46 14.84
CA GLN A 110 5.14 4.01 14.82
C GLN A 110 4.85 3.52 13.40
N LEU A 111 5.76 2.72 12.84
CA LEU A 111 5.63 2.17 11.48
C LEU A 111 5.36 0.66 11.55
N GLU A 112 4.24 0.23 10.98
CA GLU A 112 4.00 -1.18 10.69
C GLU A 112 4.41 -1.47 9.24
N LEU A 113 5.42 -2.32 9.04
CA LEU A 113 5.87 -2.70 7.72
C LEU A 113 5.03 -3.87 7.21
N LYS A 114 4.19 -3.63 6.22
CA LYS A 114 3.41 -4.68 5.56
C LYS A 114 4.28 -5.39 4.53
N SER A 115 4.48 -6.68 4.71
CA SER A 115 5.15 -7.50 3.69
C SER A 115 4.08 -8.14 2.81
N PRO A 116 4.04 -7.88 1.51
CA PRO A 116 3.16 -8.61 0.62
C PRO A 116 3.54 -10.09 0.71
N TRP A 117 2.55 -10.97 0.91
CA TRP A 117 2.71 -12.42 0.85
C TRP A 117 2.99 -12.82 -0.62
N ARG A 118 4.10 -12.36 -1.17
CA ARG A 118 4.66 -13.07 -2.32
C ARG A 118 5.29 -14.33 -1.73
N THR A 119 4.52 -15.43 -1.74
CA THR A 119 5.18 -16.71 -1.87
C THR A 119 6.09 -16.55 -3.09
N THR A 120 7.38 -16.37 -2.86
CA THR A 120 8.36 -16.59 -3.93
C THR A 120 7.92 -17.91 -4.56
N PRO A 121 7.61 -17.95 -5.88
CA PRO A 121 7.43 -19.22 -6.53
C PRO A 121 8.68 -20.02 -6.15
N THR A 122 8.50 -21.17 -5.51
CA THR A 122 9.62 -22.09 -5.28
C THR A 122 10.23 -22.28 -6.64
N LEU A 123 11.36 -21.64 -6.88
CA LEU A 123 12.09 -21.75 -8.13
C LEU A 123 12.44 -23.23 -8.28
N CYS A 124 11.65 -23.94 -9.09
CA CYS A 124 12.12 -25.21 -9.61
C CYS A 124 13.46 -24.93 -10.28
N PRO A 125 14.56 -25.60 -9.88
CA PRO A 125 15.82 -25.46 -10.57
C PRO A 125 15.59 -25.77 -12.05
N GLY A 126 15.63 -24.75 -12.92
CA GLY A 126 15.45 -24.90 -14.36
C GLY A 126 14.41 -23.98 -15.04
N CYS A 127 13.53 -23.30 -14.31
CA CYS A 127 12.60 -22.33 -14.91
C CYS A 127 13.14 -20.90 -14.83
N TRP A 128 13.91 -20.49 -15.82
CA TRP A 128 14.19 -19.09 -16.10
C TRP A 128 13.00 -18.47 -16.84
N MET A 129 12.09 -17.83 -16.15
CA MET A 129 11.17 -16.91 -16.84
C MET A 129 11.95 -15.65 -17.20
N ARG A 130 12.15 -15.46 -18.51
CA ARG A 130 12.63 -14.19 -19.07
C ARG A 130 11.60 -13.11 -18.72
N SER A 131 12.00 -12.14 -17.93
CA SER A 131 11.28 -10.88 -17.80
C SER A 131 11.22 -10.23 -19.18
N ALA A 132 10.02 -9.99 -19.70
CA ALA A 132 9.84 -9.24 -20.93
C ALA A 132 10.33 -7.79 -20.71
N PRO A 133 11.04 -7.19 -21.68
CA PRO A 133 11.44 -5.80 -21.59
C PRO A 133 10.21 -4.88 -21.68
N PRO A 134 10.23 -3.72 -21.02
CA PRO A 134 9.12 -2.75 -21.10
C PRO A 134 8.99 -2.25 -22.55
N GLY A 135 7.78 -2.36 -23.13
CA GLY A 135 7.49 -1.78 -24.44
C GLY A 135 6.83 -2.69 -25.47
N SER A 136 6.35 -3.87 -25.12
CA SER A 136 5.62 -4.70 -26.10
C SER A 136 4.12 -4.38 -26.07
N PRO A 137 3.48 -4.11 -27.23
CA PRO A 137 2.04 -3.83 -27.30
C PRO A 137 1.23 -5.09 -26.96
N ILE A 138 0.12 -4.89 -26.26
CA ILE A 138 -0.84 -5.94 -25.85
C ILE A 138 -1.45 -6.55 -27.12
N GLY A 139 -0.99 -7.75 -27.45
CA GLY A 139 -1.60 -8.61 -28.47
C GLY A 139 -2.76 -9.39 -27.90
N SER A 140 -3.87 -9.42 -28.62
CA SER A 140 -5.09 -10.18 -28.32
C SER A 140 -4.83 -11.67 -28.05
N PRO A 141 -5.63 -12.33 -27.20
CA PRO A 141 -5.43 -13.71 -26.78
C PRO A 141 -5.77 -14.68 -27.92
N SER A 142 -4.76 -15.35 -28.46
CA SER A 142 -4.94 -16.57 -29.22
C SER A 142 -4.87 -17.77 -28.27
N SER A 143 -5.87 -18.65 -28.37
CA SER A 143 -6.11 -19.83 -27.56
C SER A 143 -4.88 -20.75 -27.41
N PRO A 144 -4.67 -21.37 -26.22
CA PRO A 144 -3.59 -22.31 -26.00
C PRO A 144 -3.97 -23.71 -26.43
N SER A 145 -3.25 -24.26 -27.35
CA SER A 145 -3.13 -25.71 -27.52
C SER A 145 -1.71 -26.13 -27.11
N THR A 146 -1.65 -27.20 -26.33
CA THR A 146 -0.50 -27.98 -25.86
C THR A 146 0.06 -27.66 -24.47
N THR A 147 -0.37 -28.48 -23.54
CA THR A 147 0.27 -28.78 -22.25
C THR A 147 1.61 -29.48 -22.45
N PRO A 148 2.71 -29.05 -21.83
CA PRO A 148 3.89 -29.89 -21.71
C PRO A 148 3.72 -30.85 -20.53
N SER A 149 3.73 -32.14 -20.80
CA SER A 149 3.76 -33.21 -19.81
C SER A 149 5.10 -33.23 -19.08
N CYS A 150 5.04 -33.13 -17.74
CA CYS A 150 6.19 -33.39 -16.87
C CYS A 150 6.41 -34.88 -16.80
N GLY A 151 7.46 -35.41 -17.52
CA GLY A 151 7.87 -36.81 -17.49
C GLY A 151 8.48 -37.16 -16.14
N ARG A 152 7.89 -38.12 -15.42
CA ARG A 152 8.55 -38.86 -14.35
C ARG A 152 9.65 -39.75 -14.96
N GLN A 153 10.87 -39.54 -14.56
CA GLN A 153 11.91 -40.57 -14.70
C GLN A 153 11.94 -41.37 -13.40
N SER A 154 11.60 -42.63 -13.54
CA SER A 154 11.85 -43.70 -12.56
C SER A 154 13.20 -44.36 -12.86
N SER A 155 14.07 -44.37 -11.89
CA SER A 155 15.06 -45.44 -11.60
C SER A 155 15.72 -45.14 -10.28
#